data_78ed21eed4a36432956567afc857443a
#
_entry.id   78ed21eed4a36432956567afc857443a
#
_cell.length_a   1.000
_cell.length_b   1.000
_cell.length_c   1.000
_cell.angle_alpha   90.00
_cell.angle_beta   90.00
_cell.angle_gamma   90.00
#
_symmetry.space_group_name_H-M   'P 1'
#
loop_
_entity.id
_entity.type
_entity.pdbx_description
1 polymer ?
#
loop_
_entity_poly.entity_id
_entity_poly.type
_entity_poly.pdbx_seq_one_letter_code
_entity_poly.pdbx_strand_id
1 'polypeptide(L)'
;MDDLQEFARQVFASQPFSQFLGAQLASSGPGTAELRLPVVDQLKQQHGFVHGGVLSYLADNAITFAGGLALGGNALTSEYKINYLKPALGTLLIARAQAKSVGKRQAVCQCEIFAVQDGEEKLCAVALGTVVAA
;
A
#
# COMPACT_ATOMS: atom_id res chain seq x y z
N MET A 1 13.74 0.63 17.03
CA MET A 1 12.80 1.25 16.07
C MET A 1 12.96 2.75 16.17
N ASP A 2 13.08 3.43 15.09
CA ASP A 2 13.23 4.86 15.11
C ASP A 2 11.88 5.58 15.26
N ASP A 3 11.95 6.89 15.52
CA ASP A 3 10.73 7.69 15.78
C ASP A 3 9.81 7.72 14.56
N LEU A 4 10.37 7.69 13.35
CA LEU A 4 9.59 7.77 12.12
C LEU A 4 8.81 6.47 11.88
N GLN A 5 9.42 5.32 12.17
CA GLN A 5 8.72 4.03 12.07
C GLN A 5 7.61 3.94 13.11
N GLU A 6 7.85 4.42 14.32
CA GLU A 6 6.82 4.46 15.36
C GLU A 6 5.66 5.37 14.96
N PHE A 7 5.98 6.54 14.40
CA PHE A 7 4.99 7.46 13.87
C PHE A 7 4.11 6.77 12.81
N ALA A 8 4.75 6.06 11.87
CA ALA A 8 4.02 5.34 10.83
C ALA A 8 3.07 4.30 11.42
N ARG A 9 3.52 3.55 12.42
CA ARG A 9 2.67 2.54 13.07
C ARG A 9 1.48 3.17 13.76
N GLN A 10 1.67 4.29 14.45
CA GLN A 10 0.59 4.98 15.13
C GLN A 10 -0.44 5.54 14.13
N VAL A 11 0.04 6.14 13.04
CA VAL A 11 -0.86 6.66 12.00
C VAL A 11 -1.66 5.52 11.39
N PHE A 12 -1.00 4.42 11.03
CA PHE A 12 -1.69 3.27 10.43
C PHE A 12 -2.74 2.71 11.38
N ALA A 13 -2.40 2.54 12.65
CA ALA A 13 -3.33 2.00 13.64
C ALA A 13 -4.53 2.92 13.86
N SER A 14 -4.41 4.21 13.55
CA SER A 14 -5.49 5.17 13.71
C SER A 14 -6.38 5.32 12.48
N GLN A 15 -6.08 4.62 11.38
CA GLN A 15 -6.91 4.68 10.16
C GLN A 15 -8.12 3.75 10.29
N PRO A 16 -9.34 4.29 10.40
CA PRO A 16 -10.52 3.41 10.55
C PRO A 16 -10.72 2.47 9.37
N PHE A 17 -10.48 2.94 8.14
CA PHE A 17 -10.70 2.12 6.95
C PHE A 17 -9.73 0.94 6.90
N SER A 18 -8.46 1.18 7.21
CA SER A 18 -7.45 0.12 7.25
C SER A 18 -7.79 -0.94 8.29
N GLN A 19 -8.25 -0.50 9.47
CA GLN A 19 -8.68 -1.41 10.52
C GLN A 19 -9.90 -2.21 10.09
N PHE A 20 -10.86 -1.55 9.44
CA PHE A 20 -12.06 -2.22 8.93
C PHE A 20 -11.72 -3.34 7.95
N LEU A 21 -10.79 -3.08 7.04
CA LEU A 21 -10.38 -4.08 6.05
C LEU A 21 -9.52 -5.21 6.63
N GLY A 22 -8.89 -4.97 7.76
CA GLY A 22 -7.95 -5.93 8.35
C GLY A 22 -6.53 -5.80 7.78
N ALA A 23 -6.19 -4.63 7.24
CA ALA A 23 -4.85 -4.41 6.70
C ALA A 23 -3.82 -4.26 7.81
N GLN A 24 -2.58 -4.59 7.50
CA GLN A 24 -1.45 -4.54 8.43
C GLN A 24 -0.29 -3.79 7.79
N LEU A 25 0.38 -2.95 8.58
CA LEU A 25 1.66 -2.36 8.17
C LEU A 25 2.75 -3.34 8.60
N ALA A 26 3.23 -4.13 7.65
CA ALA A 26 4.16 -5.22 7.94
C ALA A 26 5.59 -4.71 8.17
N SER A 27 6.00 -3.69 7.42
CA SER A 27 7.30 -3.07 7.59
C SER A 27 7.30 -1.67 7.00
N SER A 28 8.23 -0.83 7.46
CA SER A 28 8.40 0.52 6.95
C SER A 28 9.84 0.97 7.17
N GLY A 29 10.29 1.90 6.36
CA GLY A 29 11.60 2.51 6.47
C GLY A 29 11.62 3.81 5.69
N PRO A 30 12.78 4.50 5.63
CA PRO A 30 12.86 5.74 4.85
C PRO A 30 12.52 5.48 3.38
N GLY A 31 11.37 5.98 2.94
CA GLY A 31 10.94 5.84 1.56
C GLY A 31 10.43 4.45 1.18
N THR A 32 10.12 3.58 2.13
CA THR A 32 9.58 2.24 1.85
C THR A 32 8.44 1.91 2.79
N ALA A 33 7.49 1.10 2.31
CA ALA A 33 6.42 0.57 3.14
C ALA A 33 5.91 -0.74 2.55
N GLU A 34 5.58 -1.68 3.42
CA GLU A 34 4.93 -2.93 3.01
C GLU A 34 3.64 -3.09 3.81
N LEU A 35 2.54 -3.25 3.07
CA LEU A 35 1.24 -3.54 3.65
C LEU A 35 0.86 -4.98 3.33
N ARG A 36 0.15 -5.62 4.23
CA ARG A 36 -0.41 -6.97 4.03
C ARG A 36 -1.88 -6.95 4.36
N LEU A 37 -2.64 -7.73 3.60
CA LEU A 37 -4.08 -7.80 3.79
C LEU A 37 -4.54 -9.23 3.55
N PRO A 38 -4.96 -9.94 4.62
CA PRO A 38 -5.57 -11.25 4.45
C PRO A 38 -6.84 -11.15 3.61
N VAL A 39 -7.01 -12.08 2.68
CA VAL A 39 -8.18 -12.08 1.79
C VAL A 39 -9.32 -12.79 2.49
N VAL A 40 -10.44 -12.09 2.60
CA VAL A 40 -11.71 -12.65 3.08
C VAL A 40 -12.77 -12.45 1.99
N ASP A 41 -13.87 -13.18 2.09
CA ASP A 41 -14.89 -13.19 1.03
C ASP A 41 -15.47 -11.80 0.75
N GLN A 42 -15.59 -10.96 1.79
CA GLN A 42 -16.13 -9.61 1.63
C GLN A 42 -15.26 -8.68 0.79
N LEU A 43 -14.02 -9.08 0.50
CA LEU A 43 -13.11 -8.30 -0.34
C LEU A 43 -13.17 -8.69 -1.81
N LYS A 44 -14.01 -9.67 -2.16
CA LYS A 44 -14.06 -10.22 -3.51
C LYS A 44 -15.20 -9.60 -4.32
N GLN A 45 -14.97 -9.56 -5.64
CA GLN A 45 -16.03 -9.21 -6.57
C GLN A 45 -16.78 -10.47 -6.98
N GLN A 46 -17.78 -10.34 -7.87
CA GLN A 46 -18.73 -11.40 -8.21
C GLN A 46 -18.11 -12.64 -8.86
N HIS A 47 -16.92 -12.54 -9.43
CA HIS A 47 -16.24 -13.69 -10.07
C HIS A 47 -15.27 -14.39 -9.13
N GLY A 48 -15.20 -14.00 -7.86
CA GLY A 48 -14.35 -14.64 -6.88
C GLY A 48 -12.94 -14.09 -6.78
N PHE A 49 -12.57 -13.13 -7.63
CA PHE A 49 -11.29 -12.41 -7.52
C PHE A 49 -11.40 -11.29 -6.51
N VAL A 50 -10.28 -10.84 -5.96
CA VAL A 50 -10.28 -9.67 -5.09
C VAL A 50 -10.74 -8.45 -5.88
N HIS A 51 -11.64 -7.67 -5.28
CA HIS A 51 -12.15 -6.46 -5.93
C HIS A 51 -11.02 -5.48 -6.21
N GLY A 52 -11.02 -4.88 -7.42
CA GLY A 52 -9.98 -3.92 -7.81
C GLY A 52 -9.86 -2.73 -6.87
N GLY A 53 -10.96 -2.33 -6.24
CA GLY A 53 -10.94 -1.26 -5.25
C GLY A 53 -10.06 -1.58 -4.05
N VAL A 54 -9.94 -2.85 -3.67
CA VAL A 54 -9.05 -3.28 -2.58
C VAL A 54 -7.60 -3.12 -3.00
N LEU A 55 -7.26 -3.53 -4.23
CA LEU A 55 -5.91 -3.35 -4.76
C LEU A 55 -5.55 -1.88 -4.86
N SER A 56 -6.50 -1.06 -5.29
CA SER A 56 -6.33 0.39 -5.40
C SER A 56 -6.09 1.02 -4.02
N TYR A 57 -6.86 0.60 -3.00
CA TYR A 57 -6.62 1.03 -1.63
C TYR A 57 -5.19 0.69 -1.18
N LEU A 58 -4.76 -0.55 -1.43
CA LEU A 58 -3.42 -0.98 -1.01
C LEU A 58 -2.33 -0.17 -1.69
N ALA A 59 -2.47 0.08 -2.99
CA ALA A 59 -1.51 0.89 -3.74
C ALA A 59 -1.45 2.31 -3.18
N ASP A 60 -2.61 2.94 -3.00
CA ASP A 60 -2.70 4.30 -2.49
C ASP A 60 -2.07 4.40 -1.10
N ASN A 61 -2.47 3.52 -0.20
CA ASN A 61 -2.01 3.61 1.19
C ASN A 61 -0.51 3.30 1.31
N ALA A 62 -0.02 2.28 0.59
CA ALA A 62 1.41 1.94 0.60
C ALA A 62 2.26 3.08 0.03
N ILE A 63 1.82 3.69 -1.08
CA ILE A 63 2.50 4.85 -1.68
C ILE A 63 2.53 6.01 -0.69
N THR A 64 1.41 6.28 -0.02
CA THR A 64 1.33 7.39 0.94
C THR A 64 2.29 7.18 2.10
N PHE A 65 2.37 5.97 2.63
CA PHE A 65 3.32 5.67 3.72
C PHE A 65 4.78 5.78 3.25
N ALA A 66 5.11 5.20 2.09
CA ALA A 66 6.47 5.29 1.58
C ALA A 66 6.87 6.75 1.34
N GLY A 67 6.00 7.53 0.71
CA GLY A 67 6.25 8.94 0.44
C GLY A 67 6.30 9.79 1.69
N GLY A 68 5.37 9.57 2.62
CA GLY A 68 5.36 10.28 3.89
C GLY A 68 6.63 10.05 4.70
N LEU A 69 7.10 8.80 4.74
CA LEU A 69 8.34 8.47 5.44
C LEU A 69 9.56 9.08 4.74
N ALA A 70 9.55 9.16 3.40
CA ALA A 70 10.61 9.84 2.67
C ALA A 70 10.62 11.35 2.93
N LEU A 71 9.43 11.95 3.08
CA LEU A 71 9.28 13.38 3.34
C LEU A 71 9.41 13.74 4.82
N GLY A 72 9.37 12.75 5.70
CA GLY A 72 9.61 12.93 7.12
C GLY A 72 8.40 13.25 7.97
N GLY A 73 7.18 13.00 7.48
CA GLY A 73 5.98 13.30 8.29
C GLY A 73 4.68 12.99 7.59
N ASN A 74 3.64 13.72 7.95
CA ASN A 74 2.32 13.55 7.37
C ASN A 74 2.30 13.88 5.90
N ALA A 75 1.54 13.11 5.13
CA ALA A 75 1.47 13.27 3.69
C ALA A 75 0.09 12.88 3.18
N LEU A 76 -0.23 13.36 2.00
CA LEU A 76 -1.47 13.06 1.30
C LEU A 76 -1.14 12.65 -0.13
N THR A 77 -1.89 11.70 -0.64
CA THR A 77 -1.77 11.31 -2.05
C THR A 77 -2.37 12.40 -2.93
N SER A 78 -1.59 12.87 -3.88
CA SER A 78 -2.04 13.85 -4.87
C SER A 78 -2.69 13.17 -6.06
N GLU A 79 -2.11 12.09 -6.55
CA GLU A 79 -2.63 11.29 -7.65
C GLU A 79 -1.91 9.95 -7.68
N TYR A 80 -2.51 8.99 -8.32
CA TYR A 80 -1.81 7.77 -8.68
C TYR A 80 -2.50 7.11 -9.89
N LYS A 81 -1.72 6.32 -10.60
CA LYS A 81 -2.22 5.46 -11.66
C LYS A 81 -1.93 4.02 -11.27
N ILE A 82 -2.91 3.15 -11.46
CA ILE A 82 -2.76 1.72 -11.20
C ILE A 82 -3.05 0.94 -12.49
N ASN A 83 -2.24 -0.10 -12.73
CA ASN A 83 -2.49 -1.07 -13.79
C ASN A 83 -2.77 -2.41 -13.14
N TYR A 84 -3.93 -2.98 -13.45
CA TYR A 84 -4.28 -4.33 -13.04
C TYR A 84 -3.73 -5.28 -14.08
N LEU A 85 -2.78 -6.11 -13.70
CA LEU A 85 -2.06 -6.99 -14.62
C LEU A 85 -2.71 -8.36 -14.71
N LYS A 86 -3.20 -8.87 -13.59
CA LYS A 86 -3.84 -10.19 -13.46
C LYS A 86 -4.91 -10.14 -12.40
N PRO A 87 -5.97 -10.96 -12.52
CA PRO A 87 -6.92 -11.10 -11.43
C PRO A 87 -6.20 -11.58 -10.16
N ALA A 88 -6.53 -10.98 -9.03
CA ALA A 88 -5.90 -11.34 -7.76
C ALA A 88 -6.63 -12.51 -7.13
N LEU A 89 -5.93 -13.62 -6.97
CA LEU A 89 -6.40 -14.85 -6.35
C LEU A 89 -5.43 -15.25 -5.26
N GLY A 90 -5.95 -15.74 -4.14
CA GLY A 90 -5.09 -16.24 -3.07
C GLY A 90 -5.61 -15.88 -1.71
N THR A 91 -4.74 -16.03 -0.70
CA THR A 91 -5.10 -15.88 0.71
C THR A 91 -4.56 -14.61 1.33
N LEU A 92 -3.60 -13.95 0.69
CA LEU A 92 -2.94 -12.79 1.24
C LEU A 92 -2.54 -11.86 0.09
N LEU A 93 -2.76 -10.55 0.29
CA LEU A 93 -2.25 -9.52 -0.60
C LEU A 93 -1.06 -8.82 0.06
N ILE A 94 -0.04 -8.53 -0.72
CA ILE A 94 1.15 -7.81 -0.24
C ILE A 94 1.38 -6.63 -1.17
N ALA A 95 1.43 -5.42 -0.61
CA ALA A 95 1.74 -4.21 -1.36
C ALA A 95 3.09 -3.69 -0.89
N ARG A 96 4.04 -3.55 -1.81
CA ARG A 96 5.37 -3.01 -1.52
C ARG A 96 5.57 -1.72 -2.28
N ALA A 97 5.78 -0.64 -1.55
CA ALA A 97 5.98 0.68 -2.14
C ALA A 97 7.36 1.22 -1.84
N GLN A 98 7.89 2.00 -2.77
CA GLN A 98 9.21 2.59 -2.67
C GLN A 98 9.19 3.98 -3.31
N ALA A 99 9.76 4.97 -2.62
CA ALA A 99 9.96 6.29 -3.17
C ALA A 99 11.05 6.23 -4.23
N LYS A 100 10.74 6.74 -5.42
CA LYS A 100 11.66 6.77 -6.56
C LYS A 100 12.30 8.13 -6.75
N SER A 101 11.59 9.20 -6.37
CA SER A 101 12.09 10.58 -6.46
C SER A 101 11.53 11.36 -5.29
N VAL A 102 12.38 12.04 -4.56
CA VAL A 102 12.00 12.76 -3.34
C VAL A 102 12.44 14.21 -3.44
N GLY A 103 11.49 15.14 -3.36
CA GLY A 103 11.75 16.57 -3.26
C GLY A 103 11.49 17.06 -1.86
N LYS A 104 11.36 18.38 -1.71
CA LYS A 104 11.09 18.99 -0.41
C LYS A 104 9.65 18.76 0.05
N ARG A 105 8.70 18.78 -0.89
CA ARG A 105 7.26 18.74 -0.59
C ARG A 105 6.55 17.58 -1.23
N GLN A 106 7.18 16.89 -2.17
CA GLN A 106 6.52 15.79 -2.83
C GLN A 106 7.50 14.66 -3.12
N ALA A 107 6.97 13.48 -3.20
CA ALA A 107 7.70 12.27 -3.55
C ALA A 107 6.89 11.49 -4.57
N VAL A 108 7.57 10.93 -5.57
CA VAL A 108 6.96 10.00 -6.52
C VAL A 108 7.34 8.60 -6.07
N CYS A 109 6.32 7.76 -5.89
CA CYS A 109 6.48 6.42 -5.36
C CYS A 109 5.90 5.38 -6.30
N GLN A 110 6.52 4.22 -6.32
CA GLN A 110 6.08 3.06 -7.07
C GLN A 110 5.58 1.99 -6.10
N CYS A 111 4.55 1.26 -6.51
CA CYS A 111 4.03 0.16 -5.71
C CYS A 111 3.82 -1.07 -6.58
N GLU A 112 4.18 -2.22 -6.04
CA GLU A 112 3.86 -3.52 -6.63
C GLU A 112 2.95 -4.28 -5.67
N ILE A 113 1.90 -4.90 -6.21
CA ILE A 113 0.95 -5.67 -5.41
C ILE A 113 1.00 -7.12 -5.86
N PHE A 114 1.21 -8.00 -4.88
CA PHE A 114 1.31 -9.44 -5.08
C PHE A 114 0.13 -10.11 -4.39
N ALA A 115 -0.39 -11.16 -5.02
CA ALA A 115 -1.32 -12.08 -4.38
C ALA A 115 -0.58 -13.38 -4.09
N VAL A 116 -0.72 -13.88 -2.86
CA VAL A 116 -0.09 -15.13 -2.45
C VAL A 116 -1.06 -16.26 -2.70
N GLN A 117 -0.68 -17.16 -3.60
CA GLN A 117 -1.48 -18.32 -3.96
C GLN A 117 -0.57 -19.55 -3.95
N ASP A 118 -0.96 -20.57 -3.18
CA ASP A 118 -0.18 -21.81 -3.05
C ASP A 118 1.27 -21.55 -2.61
N GLY A 119 1.44 -20.57 -1.71
CA GLY A 119 2.75 -20.20 -1.17
C GLY A 119 3.60 -19.34 -2.09
N GLU A 120 3.10 -18.97 -3.27
CA GLU A 120 3.84 -18.16 -4.23
C GLU A 120 3.28 -16.74 -4.32
N GLU A 121 4.17 -15.76 -4.39
CA GLU A 121 3.80 -14.36 -4.64
C GLU A 121 3.67 -14.14 -6.14
N LYS A 122 2.48 -13.73 -6.57
CA LYS A 122 2.21 -13.47 -7.98
C LYS A 122 1.90 -11.99 -8.15
N LEU A 123 2.67 -11.30 -8.98
CA LEU A 123 2.45 -9.87 -9.24
C LEU A 123 1.12 -9.69 -9.96
N CYS A 124 0.20 -8.92 -9.36
CA CYS A 124 -1.12 -8.72 -9.92
C CYS A 124 -1.45 -7.27 -10.25
N ALA A 125 -0.71 -6.29 -9.70
CA ALA A 125 -0.92 -4.88 -10.04
C ALA A 125 0.35 -4.08 -9.80
N VAL A 126 0.49 -2.99 -10.54
CA VAL A 126 1.56 -2.00 -10.33
C VAL A 126 0.94 -0.61 -10.32
N ALA A 127 1.56 0.29 -9.57
CA ALA A 127 1.09 1.67 -9.48
C ALA A 127 2.26 2.64 -9.37
N LEU A 128 2.01 3.86 -9.80
CA LEU A 128 2.95 4.97 -9.66
C LEU A 128 2.14 6.17 -9.23
N GLY A 129 2.59 6.85 -8.19
CA GLY A 129 1.83 7.97 -7.66
C GLY A 129 2.68 9.04 -7.01
N THR A 130 2.05 10.18 -6.77
CA THR A 130 2.68 11.35 -6.17
C THR A 130 2.06 11.63 -4.82
N VAL A 131 2.92 11.83 -3.84
CA VAL A 131 2.54 12.14 -2.46
C VAL A 131 3.06 13.52 -2.13
N VAL A 132 2.24 14.33 -1.46
CA VAL A 132 2.63 15.67 -1.05
C VAL A 132 2.64 15.78 0.46
N ALA A 133 3.56 16.58 0.99
CA ALA A 133 3.62 16.86 2.42
C ALA A 133 2.33 17.59 2.85
N ALA A 134 1.74 17.12 3.94
CA ALA A 134 0.51 17.70 4.48
C ALA A 134 0.82 18.85 5.42
#